data_740f87fa12508c4c1a7f3bf2fd962d45
#
_entry.id   740f87fa12508c4c1a7f3bf2fd962d45
#
_cell.length_a   1.000
_cell.length_b   1.000
_cell.length_c   1.000
_cell.angle_alpha   90.00
_cell.angle_beta   90.00
_cell.angle_gamma   90.00
#
_symmetry.space_group_name_H-M   'P 1'
#
loop_
_entity.id
_entity.type
_entity.pdbx_description
1 polymer ?
#
loop_
_entity_poly.entity_id
_entity_poly.type
_entity_poly.pdbx_seq_one_letter_code
_entity_poly.pdbx_strand_id
1 'polypeptide(L)'
;GPLQSNKINHALACVDAIESLDSPALASKIDARATGTLPVFVEVNVSGEATKHGCAPSDVAALIDAVEASAHLQLAGFMTVGLNSPVEADVRAAYAQLRGIRDEVAARLGVEESDLALSMGMSRDLEWAIAEGATIVRLGTAIFGERRA
;
A
#
# COMPACT_ATOMS: atom_id res chain seq x y z
N GLY A 1 -8.37 5.87 -0.87
CA GLY A 1 -9.27 4.80 -1.28
C GLY A 1 -8.91 4.26 -2.65
N PRO A 2 -9.57 3.18 -3.10
CA PRO A 2 -9.21 2.50 -4.34
C PRO A 2 -9.31 3.42 -5.55
N LEU A 3 -8.33 3.33 -6.44
CA LEU A 3 -8.33 4.09 -7.69
C LEU A 3 -9.29 3.48 -8.70
N GLN A 4 -10.37 4.19 -9.00
CA GLN A 4 -11.32 3.76 -10.03
C GLN A 4 -10.71 3.89 -11.43
N SER A 5 -10.91 2.88 -12.29
CA SER A 5 -10.32 2.84 -13.64
C SER A 5 -10.69 4.07 -14.52
N ASN A 6 -11.88 4.65 -14.34
CA ASN A 6 -12.31 5.86 -15.05
C ASN A 6 -11.67 7.15 -14.52
N LYS A 7 -10.97 7.10 -13.40
CA LYS A 7 -10.29 8.24 -12.78
C LYS A 7 -8.78 8.24 -13.01
N ILE A 8 -8.21 7.21 -13.64
CA ILE A 8 -6.76 7.05 -13.81
C ILE A 8 -6.15 8.30 -14.49
N ASN A 9 -6.69 8.76 -15.62
CA ASN A 9 -6.13 9.91 -16.32
C ASN A 9 -6.15 11.18 -15.47
N HIS A 10 -7.22 11.37 -14.68
CA HIS A 10 -7.31 12.51 -13.77
C HIS A 10 -6.32 12.40 -12.61
N ALA A 11 -6.14 11.20 -12.05
CA ALA A 11 -5.15 10.96 -11.01
C ALA A 11 -3.74 11.23 -11.53
N LEU A 12 -3.36 10.65 -12.67
CA LEU A 12 -2.03 10.81 -13.27
C LEU A 12 -1.66 12.27 -13.58
N ALA A 13 -2.65 13.15 -13.73
CA ALA A 13 -2.40 14.59 -13.94
C ALA A 13 -2.03 15.35 -12.66
N CYS A 14 -2.19 14.74 -11.47
CA CYS A 14 -2.05 15.48 -10.20
C CYS A 14 -1.38 14.70 -9.06
N VAL A 15 -0.88 13.48 -9.31
CA VAL A 15 -0.20 12.68 -8.26
C VAL A 15 1.23 12.34 -8.67
N ASP A 16 2.09 12.26 -7.67
CA ASP A 16 3.49 11.84 -7.82
C ASP A 16 3.69 10.36 -7.47
N ALA A 17 2.71 9.72 -6.84
CA ALA A 17 2.71 8.30 -6.49
C ALA A 17 1.28 7.77 -6.31
N ILE A 18 1.09 6.45 -6.40
CA ILE A 18 -0.18 5.77 -6.12
C ILE A 18 0.04 4.74 -5.03
N GLU A 19 -0.73 4.85 -3.92
CA GLU A 19 -0.65 3.93 -2.78
C GLU A 19 -1.73 2.83 -2.78
N SER A 20 -2.64 2.84 -3.74
CA SER A 20 -3.80 1.94 -3.79
C SER A 20 -3.76 0.95 -4.97
N LEU A 21 -2.57 0.43 -5.29
CA LEU A 21 -2.44 -0.59 -6.32
C LEU A 21 -2.78 -1.96 -5.74
N ASP A 22 -3.90 -2.53 -6.15
CA ASP A 22 -4.47 -3.74 -5.56
C ASP A 22 -4.59 -4.94 -6.53
N SER A 23 -4.27 -4.76 -7.80
CA SER A 23 -4.45 -5.84 -8.79
C SER A 23 -3.57 -5.66 -10.04
N PRO A 24 -3.14 -6.77 -10.69
CA PRO A 24 -2.44 -6.72 -11.97
C PRO A 24 -3.24 -6.01 -13.06
N ALA A 25 -4.57 -6.13 -13.04
CA ALA A 25 -5.45 -5.45 -13.98
C ALA A 25 -5.42 -3.92 -13.82
N LEU A 26 -5.30 -3.41 -12.58
CA LEU A 26 -5.15 -2.00 -12.31
C LEU A 26 -3.74 -1.53 -12.72
N ALA A 27 -2.69 -2.29 -12.40
CA ALA A 27 -1.31 -2.02 -12.81
C ALA A 27 -1.22 -1.82 -14.33
N SER A 28 -1.72 -2.77 -15.12
CA SER A 28 -1.73 -2.69 -16.57
C SER A 28 -2.50 -1.47 -17.11
N LYS A 29 -3.62 -1.09 -16.48
CA LYS A 29 -4.39 0.09 -16.89
C LYS A 29 -3.68 1.40 -16.57
N ILE A 30 -2.92 1.47 -15.48
CA ILE A 30 -2.13 2.64 -15.11
C ILE A 30 -0.94 2.74 -16.05
N ASP A 31 -0.18 1.65 -16.23
CA ASP A 31 1.00 1.61 -17.10
C ASP A 31 0.69 2.06 -18.52
N ALA A 32 -0.41 1.58 -19.09
CA ALA A 32 -0.85 1.96 -20.44
C ALA A 32 -1.17 3.47 -20.60
N ARG A 33 -1.27 4.24 -19.51
CA ARG A 33 -1.64 5.66 -19.52
C ARG A 33 -0.56 6.57 -18.92
N ALA A 34 0.35 6.00 -18.14
CA ALA A 34 1.47 6.74 -17.59
C ALA A 34 2.43 7.15 -18.71
N THR A 35 3.02 8.34 -18.59
CA THR A 35 3.96 8.89 -19.58
C THR A 35 5.38 9.02 -19.04
N GLY A 36 5.60 8.65 -17.78
CA GLY A 36 6.88 8.67 -17.10
C GLY A 36 6.88 7.70 -15.93
N THR A 37 8.01 7.55 -15.26
CA THR A 37 8.13 6.66 -14.09
C THR A 37 7.19 7.10 -12.98
N LEU A 38 6.35 6.20 -12.52
CA LEU A 38 5.37 6.41 -11.46
C LEU A 38 5.64 5.46 -10.30
N PRO A 39 6.02 5.98 -9.12
CA PRO A 39 6.12 5.19 -7.91
C PRO A 39 4.75 4.62 -7.51
N VAL A 40 4.71 3.32 -7.21
CA VAL A 40 3.48 2.65 -6.76
C VAL A 40 3.73 1.85 -5.49
N PHE A 41 2.73 1.83 -4.63
CA PHE A 41 2.68 0.98 -3.45
C PHE A 41 1.61 -0.08 -3.66
N VAL A 42 1.95 -1.31 -3.36
CA VAL A 42 1.00 -2.42 -3.37
C VAL A 42 0.15 -2.36 -2.11
N GLU A 43 -1.16 -2.18 -2.29
CA GLU A 43 -2.13 -2.21 -1.18
C GLU A 43 -2.46 -3.67 -0.85
N VAL A 44 -2.12 -4.10 0.36
CA VAL A 44 -2.33 -5.47 0.85
C VAL A 44 -3.39 -5.48 1.95
N ASN A 45 -4.39 -6.34 1.82
CA ASN A 45 -5.38 -6.58 2.86
C ASN A 45 -4.86 -7.59 3.89
N VAL A 46 -4.10 -7.11 4.87
CA VAL A 46 -3.59 -7.93 5.99
C VAL A 46 -4.61 -8.11 7.11
N SER A 47 -5.76 -7.42 7.05
CA SER A 47 -6.80 -7.57 8.06
C SER A 47 -7.66 -8.81 7.87
N GLY A 48 -7.69 -9.39 6.66
CA GLY A 48 -8.60 -10.47 6.29
C GLY A 48 -10.08 -10.05 6.19
N GLU A 49 -10.40 -8.78 6.41
CA GLU A 49 -11.77 -8.26 6.33
C GLU A 49 -12.19 -8.09 4.86
N ALA A 50 -13.24 -8.77 4.43
CA ALA A 50 -13.74 -8.70 3.04
C ALA A 50 -14.21 -7.30 2.61
N THR A 51 -14.49 -6.42 3.56
CA THR A 51 -14.92 -5.03 3.31
C THR A 51 -13.76 -4.06 3.07
N LYS A 52 -12.52 -4.51 3.29
CA LYS A 52 -11.32 -3.69 3.05
C LYS A 52 -10.71 -3.97 1.69
N HIS A 53 -10.13 -2.92 1.12
CA HIS A 53 -9.43 -2.96 -0.15
C HIS A 53 -8.02 -3.55 0.02
N GLY A 54 -7.35 -3.77 -1.10
CA GLY A 54 -6.04 -4.39 -1.18
C GLY A 54 -6.10 -5.82 -1.71
N CYS A 55 -5.03 -6.28 -2.32
CA CYS A 55 -4.91 -7.69 -2.73
C CYS A 55 -4.75 -8.59 -1.50
N ALA A 56 -5.10 -9.87 -1.65
CA ALA A 56 -4.78 -10.85 -0.62
C ALA A 56 -3.25 -11.04 -0.52
N PRO A 57 -2.70 -11.38 0.66
CA PRO A 57 -1.28 -11.71 0.79
C PRO A 57 -0.79 -12.75 -0.23
N SER A 58 -1.62 -13.74 -0.57
CA SER A 58 -1.32 -14.77 -1.59
C SER A 58 -1.13 -14.21 -3.00
N ASP A 59 -1.72 -13.05 -3.30
CA ASP A 59 -1.77 -12.48 -4.65
C ASP A 59 -0.65 -11.45 -4.87
N VAL A 60 0.08 -11.10 -3.83
CA VAL A 60 1.18 -10.11 -3.88
C VAL A 60 2.21 -10.48 -4.94
N ALA A 61 2.63 -11.75 -4.99
CA ALA A 61 3.66 -12.17 -5.95
C ALA A 61 3.27 -11.88 -7.40
N ALA A 62 2.03 -12.20 -7.79
CA ALA A 62 1.53 -11.93 -9.12
C ALA A 62 1.40 -10.43 -9.43
N LEU A 63 1.08 -9.62 -8.41
CA LEU A 63 1.02 -8.17 -8.58
C LEU A 63 2.42 -7.55 -8.72
N ILE A 64 3.41 -8.03 -7.97
CA ILE A 64 4.79 -7.61 -8.15
C ILE A 64 5.30 -7.97 -9.54
N ASP A 65 5.02 -9.19 -10.06
CA ASP A 65 5.39 -9.56 -11.41
C ASP A 65 4.79 -8.61 -12.46
N ALA A 66 3.56 -8.16 -12.26
CA ALA A 66 2.91 -7.20 -13.14
C ALA A 66 3.57 -5.79 -13.06
N VAL A 67 4.02 -5.37 -11.88
CA VAL A 67 4.76 -4.09 -11.71
C VAL A 67 6.13 -4.18 -12.39
N GLU A 68 6.87 -5.27 -12.17
CA GLU A 68 8.19 -5.49 -12.79
C GLU A 68 8.13 -5.58 -14.33
N ALA A 69 7.03 -6.09 -14.88
CA ALA A 69 6.80 -6.16 -16.32
C ALA A 69 6.33 -4.81 -16.93
N SER A 70 5.98 -3.83 -16.11
CA SER A 70 5.47 -2.53 -16.56
C SER A 70 6.61 -1.63 -17.06
N ALA A 71 6.31 -0.78 -18.05
CA ALA A 71 7.29 0.17 -18.60
C ALA A 71 7.42 1.44 -17.73
N HIS A 72 6.38 1.81 -17.00
CA HIS A 72 6.29 3.08 -16.28
C HIS A 72 6.11 2.94 -14.77
N LEU A 73 5.75 1.75 -14.25
CA LEU A 73 5.56 1.58 -12.81
C LEU A 73 6.86 1.22 -12.12
N GLN A 74 7.08 1.80 -10.95
CA GLN A 74 8.22 1.48 -10.09
C GLN A 74 7.69 1.11 -8.70
N LEU A 75 8.03 -0.08 -8.20
CA LEU A 75 7.67 -0.47 -6.85
C LEU A 75 8.37 0.45 -5.85
N ALA A 76 7.60 1.20 -5.06
CA ALA A 76 8.10 2.09 -4.01
C ALA A 76 7.87 1.53 -2.60
N GLY A 77 7.01 0.52 -2.47
CA GLY A 77 6.73 -0.10 -1.19
C GLY A 77 5.35 -0.76 -1.11
N PHE A 78 4.89 -0.91 0.12
CA PHE A 78 3.63 -1.55 0.45
C PHE A 78 2.75 -0.64 1.30
N MET A 79 1.44 -0.76 1.14
CA MET A 79 0.46 -0.02 1.92
C MET A 79 -0.59 -0.95 2.51
N THR A 80 -1.08 -0.63 3.68
CA THR A 80 -2.30 -1.26 4.23
C THR A 80 -3.11 -0.28 5.06
N VAL A 81 -4.43 -0.48 5.08
CA VAL A 81 -5.33 0.25 5.99
C VAL A 81 -5.27 -0.33 7.42
N GLY A 82 -4.72 -1.53 7.56
CA GLY A 82 -4.58 -2.18 8.86
C GLY A 82 -5.87 -2.77 9.43
N LEU A 83 -5.78 -3.43 10.58
CA LEU A 83 -6.91 -4.03 11.28
C LEU A 83 -7.56 -3.00 12.21
N ASN A 84 -8.89 -2.89 12.18
CA ASN A 84 -9.62 -2.05 13.13
C ASN A 84 -9.96 -2.86 14.39
N SER A 85 -9.02 -2.97 15.33
CA SER A 85 -9.18 -3.67 16.60
C SER A 85 -8.73 -2.76 17.75
N PRO A 86 -9.35 -2.84 18.94
CA PRO A 86 -8.85 -2.20 20.14
C PRO A 86 -7.67 -2.95 20.79
N VAL A 87 -7.36 -4.15 20.30
CA VAL A 87 -6.30 -5.02 20.83
C VAL A 87 -5.00 -4.72 20.10
N GLU A 88 -4.01 -4.17 20.81
CA GLU A 88 -2.70 -3.82 20.26
C GLU A 88 -2.02 -5.01 19.56
N ALA A 89 -2.03 -6.18 20.20
CA ALA A 89 -1.37 -7.37 19.67
C ALA A 89 -1.89 -7.78 18.30
N ASP A 90 -3.22 -7.67 18.07
CA ASP A 90 -3.83 -8.03 16.79
C ASP A 90 -3.43 -7.03 15.69
N VAL A 91 -3.47 -5.73 16.02
CA VAL A 91 -3.08 -4.66 15.07
C VAL A 91 -1.60 -4.77 14.71
N ARG A 92 -0.75 -4.99 15.70
CA ARG A 92 0.68 -5.18 15.48
C ARG A 92 0.99 -6.42 14.66
N ALA A 93 0.28 -7.53 14.89
CA ALA A 93 0.44 -8.74 14.10
C ALA A 93 0.11 -8.50 12.61
N ALA A 94 -0.95 -7.72 12.31
CA ALA A 94 -1.29 -7.33 10.95
C ALA A 94 -0.20 -6.47 10.30
N TYR A 95 0.39 -5.51 11.02
CA TYR A 95 1.49 -4.70 10.51
C TYR A 95 2.79 -5.51 10.34
N ALA A 96 3.09 -6.41 11.28
CA ALA A 96 4.22 -7.32 11.15
C ALA A 96 4.09 -8.24 9.93
N GLN A 97 2.86 -8.67 9.58
CA GLN A 97 2.60 -9.41 8.36
C GLN A 97 2.95 -8.59 7.11
N LEU A 98 2.54 -7.31 7.04
CA LEU A 98 2.91 -6.44 5.91
C LEU A 98 4.43 -6.27 5.80
N ARG A 99 5.10 -6.07 6.95
CA ARG A 99 6.57 -6.00 6.99
C ARG A 99 7.20 -7.29 6.44
N GLY A 100 6.75 -8.46 6.89
CA GLY A 100 7.25 -9.75 6.40
C GLY A 100 7.08 -9.89 4.87
N ILE A 101 5.94 -9.47 4.32
CA ILE A 101 5.71 -9.45 2.88
C ILE A 101 6.73 -8.54 2.16
N ARG A 102 6.99 -7.33 2.69
CA ARG A 102 7.99 -6.41 2.16
C ARG A 102 9.37 -7.05 2.14
N ASP A 103 9.77 -7.68 3.25
CA ASP A 103 11.09 -8.29 3.42
C ASP A 103 11.28 -9.47 2.44
N GLU A 104 10.26 -10.31 2.26
CA GLU A 104 10.25 -11.39 1.28
C GLU A 104 10.38 -10.88 -0.16
N VAL A 105 9.67 -9.80 -0.49
CA VAL A 105 9.74 -9.19 -1.83
C VAL A 105 11.10 -8.52 -2.06
N ALA A 106 11.63 -7.80 -1.07
CA ALA A 106 12.97 -7.20 -1.15
C ALA A 106 14.04 -8.25 -1.43
N ALA A 107 14.01 -9.36 -0.67
CA ALA A 107 14.92 -10.49 -0.89
C ALA A 107 14.77 -11.11 -2.30
N ARG A 108 13.53 -11.26 -2.79
CA ARG A 108 13.25 -11.77 -4.13
C ARG A 108 13.79 -10.86 -5.24
N LEU A 109 13.67 -9.54 -5.06
CA LEU A 109 14.13 -8.55 -6.04
C LEU A 109 15.63 -8.22 -5.91
N GLY A 110 16.27 -8.66 -4.83
CA GLY A 110 17.69 -8.35 -4.56
C GLY A 110 17.94 -6.89 -4.21
N VAL A 111 16.97 -6.24 -3.56
CA VAL A 111 17.07 -4.85 -3.06
C VAL A 111 17.10 -4.84 -1.55
N GLU A 112 17.56 -3.73 -0.96
CA GLU A 112 17.52 -3.57 0.50
C GLU A 112 16.07 -3.35 0.98
N GLU A 113 15.75 -3.84 2.17
CA GLU A 113 14.44 -3.62 2.79
C GLU A 113 14.10 -2.13 2.93
N SER A 114 15.10 -1.29 3.16
CA SER A 114 14.98 0.17 3.26
C SER A 114 14.58 0.86 1.96
N ASP A 115 14.77 0.20 0.81
CA ASP A 115 14.37 0.73 -0.50
C ASP A 115 12.86 0.62 -0.74
N LEU A 116 12.17 -0.20 0.06
CA LEU A 116 10.72 -0.41 -0.03
C LEU A 116 10.02 0.14 1.22
N ALA A 117 9.32 1.24 1.06
CA ALA A 117 8.61 1.91 2.14
C ALA A 117 7.40 1.10 2.66
N LEU A 118 7.04 1.30 3.94
CA LEU A 118 5.83 0.76 4.56
C LEU A 118 4.88 1.91 4.92
N SER A 119 3.83 2.09 4.11
CA SER A 119 2.75 3.04 4.37
C SER A 119 1.66 2.36 5.18
N MET A 120 1.73 2.52 6.51
CA MET A 120 0.79 1.91 7.45
C MET A 120 0.71 2.75 8.73
N GLY A 121 -0.42 2.64 9.44
CA GLY A 121 -0.70 3.41 10.65
C GLY A 121 -1.47 4.70 10.37
N MET A 122 -2.45 4.93 11.24
CA MET A 122 -3.32 6.11 11.25
C MET A 122 -3.37 6.71 12.65
N SER A 123 -4.21 7.71 12.87
CA SER A 123 -4.27 8.48 14.12
C SER A 123 -4.42 7.66 15.41
N ARG A 124 -4.98 6.45 15.34
CA ARG A 124 -5.25 5.62 16.54
C ARG A 124 -4.17 4.60 16.85
N ASP A 125 -3.40 4.19 15.88
CA ASP A 125 -2.46 3.06 15.93
C ASP A 125 -1.06 3.43 15.41
N LEU A 126 -0.81 4.74 15.31
CA LEU A 126 0.45 5.33 14.86
C LEU A 126 1.67 4.73 15.56
N GLU A 127 1.65 4.67 16.88
CA GLU A 127 2.79 4.17 17.67
C GLU A 127 3.06 2.69 17.41
N TRP A 128 1.99 1.90 17.27
CA TRP A 128 2.10 0.48 16.96
C TRP A 128 2.63 0.23 15.55
N ALA A 129 2.19 1.04 14.58
CA ALA A 129 2.70 0.97 13.21
C ALA A 129 4.19 1.33 13.14
N ILE A 130 4.62 2.37 13.85
CA ILE A 130 6.04 2.77 13.92
C ILE A 130 6.88 1.65 14.57
N ALA A 131 6.37 1.05 15.65
CA ALA A 131 7.04 -0.08 16.30
C ALA A 131 7.20 -1.31 15.37
N GLU A 132 6.32 -1.46 14.37
CA GLU A 132 6.41 -2.49 13.33
C GLU A 132 7.11 -2.02 12.05
N GLY A 133 7.75 -0.84 12.05
CA GLY A 133 8.61 -0.39 10.97
C GLY A 133 7.93 0.50 9.92
N ALA A 134 6.80 1.13 10.22
CA ALA A 134 6.19 2.10 9.32
C ALA A 134 7.17 3.23 8.97
N THR A 135 7.30 3.52 7.68
CA THR A 135 8.10 4.65 7.16
C THR A 135 7.22 5.81 6.72
N ILE A 136 5.95 5.53 6.42
CA ILE A 136 4.92 6.51 6.09
C ILE A 136 3.69 6.25 6.96
N VAL A 137 3.16 7.31 7.59
CA VAL A 137 1.92 7.27 8.38
C VAL A 137 0.90 8.24 7.81
N ARG A 138 -0.39 7.92 7.94
CA ARG A 138 -1.48 8.71 7.35
C ARG A 138 -2.38 9.29 8.43
N LEU A 139 -2.19 10.56 8.76
CA LEU A 139 -2.90 11.25 9.83
C LEU A 139 -4.06 12.09 9.26
N GLY A 140 -5.27 11.77 9.66
CA GLY A 140 -6.48 12.51 9.31
C GLY A 140 -7.09 13.19 10.55
N THR A 141 -7.79 12.44 11.37
CA THR A 141 -8.52 12.97 12.54
C THR A 141 -7.62 13.66 13.56
N ALA A 142 -6.38 13.25 13.69
CA ALA A 142 -5.42 13.90 14.59
C ALA A 142 -5.05 15.33 14.15
N ILE A 143 -5.19 15.66 12.86
CA ILE A 143 -4.86 16.98 12.30
C ILE A 143 -6.13 17.80 12.04
N PHE A 144 -7.16 17.18 11.43
CA PHE A 144 -8.35 17.88 10.94
C PHE A 144 -9.56 17.74 11.87
N GLY A 145 -9.44 16.99 12.97
CA GLY A 145 -10.56 16.66 13.86
C GLY A 145 -11.51 15.61 13.26
N GLU A 146 -12.59 15.32 13.99
CA GLU A 146 -13.61 14.40 13.54
C GLU A 146 -14.44 14.98 12.38
N ARG A 147 -14.85 14.12 11.44
CA ARG A 147 -15.79 14.55 10.38
C ARG A 147 -17.10 14.97 11.03
N ARG A 148 -17.49 16.21 10.79
CA ARG A 148 -18.85 16.65 11.11
C ARG A 148 -19.81 15.93 10.15
N ALA A 149 -20.75 15.17 10.72
CA ALA A 149 -21.82 14.51 9.97
C ALA A 149 -22.74 15.51 9.31
#